data_cfbb6eb5e60ed093a047ab0e6c3fd4f7
#
_entry.id   cfbb6eb5e60ed093a047ab0e6c3fd4f7
#
_cell.length_a   1.000
_cell.length_b   1.000
_cell.length_c   1.000
_cell.angle_alpha   90.00
_cell.angle_beta   90.00
_cell.angle_gamma   90.00
#
_symmetry.space_group_name_H-M   'P 1'
#
loop_
_entity.id
_entity.type
_entity.pdbx_description
1 polymer ?
#
loop_
_entity_poly.entity_id
_entity_poly.type
_entity_poly.pdbx_seq_one_letter_code
_entity_poly.pdbx_strand_id
1 'polypeptide(L)'
;MSEFAPEKQQVVSICRTLLERGYLKATEGNISVRLASGKGFAITPSNYDYAKMQEEDICVLDFDLRVLEGQRKPSIESGMHAGVYLARSDVQVIIHTHQPYVSALALINTPIPALFDEQVRFLGRGVEIIPYAFSGSQELHQKVAVAVRNGNNAYILQNHGALVLGMDMERAIHNMVLLEKCAFTYLLALLSGKKVSKIPPAAREAAFARLRADQKQFERS
;
A
#
# COMPACT_ATOMS: atom_id res chain seq x y z
N MET A 1 -13.67 -24.30 11.19
CA MET A 1 -12.59 -23.34 10.86
C MET A 1 -13.07 -22.51 9.70
N SER A 2 -12.73 -21.21 9.66
CA SER A 2 -13.10 -20.31 8.54
C SER A 2 -12.41 -20.78 7.26
N GLU A 3 -13.12 -20.72 6.14
CA GLU A 3 -12.56 -20.92 4.79
C GLU A 3 -11.44 -19.92 4.49
N PHE A 4 -11.49 -18.72 5.09
CA PHE A 4 -10.57 -17.59 4.87
C PHE A 4 -9.52 -17.44 5.98
N ALA A 5 -9.34 -18.46 6.83
CA ALA A 5 -8.40 -18.41 7.95
C ALA A 5 -6.96 -18.04 7.52
N PRO A 6 -6.40 -18.56 6.41
CA PRO A 6 -5.05 -18.20 5.98
C PRO A 6 -4.87 -16.71 5.69
N GLU A 7 -5.81 -16.07 4.96
CA GLU A 7 -5.73 -14.66 4.61
C GLU A 7 -5.98 -13.77 5.83
N LYS A 8 -6.90 -14.14 6.72
CA LYS A 8 -7.14 -13.43 7.98
C LYS A 8 -5.90 -13.46 8.86
N GLN A 9 -5.24 -14.61 8.97
CA GLN A 9 -3.98 -14.77 9.72
C GLN A 9 -2.86 -13.92 9.12
N GLN A 10 -2.75 -13.85 7.79
CA GLN A 10 -1.78 -12.98 7.12
C GLN A 10 -2.03 -11.50 7.45
N VAL A 11 -3.28 -11.03 7.41
CA VAL A 11 -3.63 -9.64 7.79
C VAL A 11 -3.17 -9.35 9.22
N VAL A 12 -3.50 -10.22 10.19
CA VAL A 12 -3.10 -10.05 11.60
C VAL A 12 -1.58 -10.06 11.75
N SER A 13 -0.88 -10.94 11.04
CA SER A 13 0.59 -11.02 11.06
C SER A 13 1.24 -9.74 10.54
N ILE A 14 0.73 -9.18 9.45
CA ILE A 14 1.20 -7.89 8.91
C ILE A 14 0.94 -6.78 9.94
N CYS A 15 -0.27 -6.70 10.51
CA CYS A 15 -0.61 -5.71 11.53
C CYS A 15 0.37 -5.74 12.71
N ARG A 16 0.67 -6.93 13.25
CA ARG A 16 1.62 -7.10 14.36
C ARG A 16 3.02 -6.63 13.98
N THR A 17 3.52 -7.06 12.82
CA THR A 17 4.84 -6.67 12.31
C THR A 17 4.96 -5.15 12.15
N LEU A 18 3.93 -4.49 11.63
CA LEU A 18 3.95 -3.06 11.41
C LEU A 18 3.77 -2.26 12.71
N LEU A 19 2.98 -2.79 13.65
CA LEU A 19 2.83 -2.22 14.99
C LEU A 19 4.15 -2.26 15.77
N GLU A 20 4.82 -3.42 15.79
CA GLU A 20 6.13 -3.61 16.44
C GLU A 20 7.21 -2.68 15.86
N ARG A 21 7.15 -2.42 14.56
CA ARG A 21 8.07 -1.50 13.87
C ARG A 21 7.67 -0.01 13.98
N GLY A 22 6.54 0.29 14.64
CA GLY A 22 6.05 1.65 14.84
C GLY A 22 5.43 2.32 13.60
N TYR A 23 5.06 1.54 12.59
CA TYR A 23 4.43 2.03 11.36
C TYR A 23 2.91 2.10 11.42
N LEU A 24 2.29 1.36 12.34
CA LEU A 24 0.88 1.50 12.70
C LEU A 24 0.77 2.08 14.09
N LYS A 25 -0.21 2.95 14.30
CA LYS A 25 -0.54 3.55 15.58
C LYS A 25 -2.04 3.52 15.79
N ALA A 26 -2.45 3.08 16.98
CA ALA A 26 -3.85 3.04 17.40
C ALA A 26 -4.77 2.37 16.34
N THR A 27 -5.51 3.15 15.57
CA THR A 27 -6.51 2.70 14.59
C THR A 27 -6.26 3.25 13.18
N GLU A 28 -5.10 3.90 12.96
CA GLU A 28 -4.77 4.58 11.70
C GLU A 28 -4.38 3.59 10.60
N GLY A 29 -4.86 3.83 9.39
CA GLY A 29 -4.56 3.00 8.24
C GLY A 29 -5.41 1.73 8.15
N ASN A 30 -5.12 0.89 7.18
CA ASN A 30 -5.78 -0.40 6.98
C ASN A 30 -4.92 -1.33 6.10
N ILE A 31 -5.13 -2.62 6.26
CA ILE A 31 -4.37 -3.67 5.59
C ILE A 31 -5.33 -4.69 5.02
N SER A 32 -5.06 -5.13 3.80
CA SER A 32 -5.81 -6.22 3.18
C SER A 32 -4.93 -7.24 2.48
N VAL A 33 -5.46 -8.44 2.35
CA VAL A 33 -4.88 -9.58 1.62
C VAL A 33 -5.93 -10.12 0.65
N ARG A 34 -5.58 -10.29 -0.63
CA ARG A 34 -6.44 -10.90 -1.64
C ARG A 34 -6.72 -12.35 -1.27
N LEU A 35 -7.95 -12.82 -1.46
CA LEU A 35 -8.31 -14.22 -1.27
C LEU A 35 -7.65 -15.11 -2.34
N ALA A 36 -7.18 -16.27 -1.95
CA ALA A 36 -6.64 -17.27 -2.87
C ALA A 36 -7.64 -17.69 -3.96
N SER A 37 -8.94 -17.63 -3.66
CA SER A 37 -10.00 -17.85 -4.65
C SER A 37 -10.09 -16.77 -5.73
N GLY A 38 -9.41 -15.64 -5.57
CA GLY A 38 -9.49 -14.47 -6.46
C GLY A 38 -10.83 -13.73 -6.42
N LYS A 39 -11.74 -14.07 -5.50
CA LYS A 39 -13.11 -13.52 -5.49
C LYS A 39 -13.34 -12.37 -4.49
N GLY A 40 -12.29 -11.93 -3.82
CA GLY A 40 -12.39 -10.88 -2.79
C GLY A 40 -11.10 -10.68 -2.02
N PHE A 41 -11.21 -10.16 -0.81
CA PHE A 41 -10.07 -9.87 0.06
C PHE A 41 -10.47 -9.86 1.54
N ALA A 42 -9.52 -10.23 2.40
CA ALA A 42 -9.60 -10.04 3.84
C ALA A 42 -9.05 -8.65 4.18
N ILE A 43 -9.71 -7.89 5.08
CA ILE A 43 -9.34 -6.52 5.43
C ILE A 43 -9.56 -6.24 6.91
N THR A 44 -8.73 -5.37 7.49
CA THR A 44 -8.87 -4.86 8.84
C THR A 44 -10.20 -4.15 9.06
N PRO A 45 -10.81 -4.27 10.24
CA PRO A 45 -12.03 -3.55 10.59
C PRO A 45 -11.79 -2.04 10.75
N SER A 46 -12.85 -1.26 10.62
CA SER A 46 -12.82 0.19 10.82
C SER A 46 -12.63 0.53 12.30
N ASN A 47 -11.72 1.48 12.58
CA ASN A 47 -11.51 2.07 13.90
C ASN A 47 -11.29 1.03 15.01
N TYR A 48 -10.44 0.04 14.78
CA TYR A 48 -10.11 -1.01 15.73
C TYR A 48 -8.63 -1.02 16.07
N ASP A 49 -8.33 -1.20 17.36
CA ASP A 49 -6.97 -1.18 17.90
C ASP A 49 -6.15 -2.38 17.41
N TYR A 50 -5.08 -2.10 16.69
CA TYR A 50 -4.20 -3.13 16.13
C TYR A 50 -3.54 -4.02 17.19
N ALA A 51 -3.31 -3.51 18.41
CA ALA A 51 -2.72 -4.30 19.50
C ALA A 51 -3.67 -5.41 20.01
N LYS A 52 -4.96 -5.26 19.78
CA LYS A 52 -6.00 -6.22 20.21
C LYS A 52 -6.49 -7.11 19.08
N MET A 53 -6.05 -6.86 17.84
CA MET A 53 -6.60 -7.50 16.65
C MET A 53 -6.31 -9.00 16.61
N GLN A 54 -7.37 -9.77 16.39
CA GLN A 54 -7.36 -11.23 16.23
C GLN A 54 -7.98 -11.59 14.87
N GLU A 55 -7.86 -12.84 14.47
CA GLU A 55 -8.39 -13.35 13.20
C GLU A 55 -9.92 -13.16 13.08
N GLU A 56 -10.65 -13.30 14.21
CA GLU A 56 -12.12 -13.12 14.27
C GLU A 56 -12.55 -11.69 14.00
N ASP A 57 -11.66 -10.71 14.19
CA ASP A 57 -11.94 -9.30 13.95
C ASP A 57 -11.85 -8.92 12.47
N ILE A 58 -11.14 -9.72 11.66
CA ILE A 58 -10.89 -9.44 10.24
C ILE A 58 -12.17 -9.66 9.43
N CYS A 59 -12.50 -8.68 8.58
CA CYS A 59 -13.61 -8.74 7.66
C CYS A 59 -13.18 -9.35 6.33
N VAL A 60 -14.05 -10.15 5.71
CA VAL A 60 -13.84 -10.70 4.37
C VAL A 60 -14.92 -10.16 3.46
N LEU A 61 -14.51 -9.56 2.33
CA LEU A 61 -15.39 -8.90 1.37
C LEU A 61 -15.17 -9.46 -0.04
N ASP A 62 -16.24 -9.46 -0.86
CA ASP A 62 -16.09 -9.54 -2.30
C ASP A 62 -15.68 -8.17 -2.89
N PHE A 63 -15.42 -8.12 -4.21
CA PHE A 63 -15.05 -6.85 -4.86
C PHE A 63 -16.21 -5.86 -5.04
N ASP A 64 -17.46 -6.31 -4.82
CA ASP A 64 -18.65 -5.44 -4.73
C ASP A 64 -18.87 -4.93 -3.29
N LEU A 65 -17.92 -5.20 -2.38
CA LEU A 65 -17.92 -4.83 -0.95
C LEU A 65 -19.03 -5.52 -0.13
N ARG A 66 -19.60 -6.63 -0.60
CA ARG A 66 -20.49 -7.46 0.20
C ARG A 66 -19.66 -8.24 1.21
N VAL A 67 -20.12 -8.27 2.46
CA VAL A 67 -19.47 -9.04 3.52
C VAL A 67 -19.70 -10.52 3.28
N LEU A 68 -18.63 -11.28 3.09
CA LEU A 68 -18.63 -12.73 2.99
C LEU A 68 -18.47 -13.37 4.38
N GLU A 69 -17.62 -12.78 5.24
CA GLU A 69 -17.38 -13.21 6.60
C GLU A 69 -16.94 -12.04 7.49
N GLY A 70 -17.22 -12.11 8.79
CA GLY A 70 -16.86 -11.13 9.79
C GLY A 70 -18.07 -10.43 10.41
N GLN A 71 -17.92 -10.04 11.70
CA GLN A 71 -18.99 -9.38 12.46
C GLN A 71 -18.73 -7.89 12.68
N ARG A 72 -17.49 -7.44 12.40
CA ARG A 72 -17.12 -6.03 12.54
C ARG A 72 -17.46 -5.23 11.29
N LYS A 73 -17.53 -3.92 11.45
CA LYS A 73 -17.67 -3.01 10.31
C LYS A 73 -16.32 -2.96 9.56
N PRO A 74 -16.27 -3.27 8.26
CA PRO A 74 -15.05 -3.17 7.47
C PRO A 74 -14.50 -1.74 7.42
N SER A 75 -13.21 -1.60 7.11
CA SER A 75 -12.60 -0.28 6.85
C SER A 75 -13.44 0.53 5.87
N ILE A 76 -13.62 1.83 6.15
CA ILE A 76 -14.31 2.76 5.23
C ILE A 76 -13.59 2.89 3.87
N GLU A 77 -12.31 2.48 3.79
CA GLU A 77 -11.48 2.52 2.59
C GLU A 77 -11.45 1.19 1.82
N SER A 78 -12.33 0.23 2.18
CA SER A 78 -12.43 -1.05 1.48
C SER A 78 -12.62 -0.89 -0.04
N GLY A 79 -13.35 0.14 -0.48
CA GLY A 79 -13.53 0.42 -1.90
C GLY A 79 -12.24 0.85 -2.62
N MET A 80 -11.32 1.53 -1.92
CA MET A 80 -9.99 1.83 -2.45
C MET A 80 -9.19 0.54 -2.69
N HIS A 81 -9.20 -0.38 -1.72
CA HIS A 81 -8.54 -1.69 -1.85
C HIS A 81 -9.16 -2.52 -2.98
N ALA A 82 -10.48 -2.61 -3.06
CA ALA A 82 -11.17 -3.31 -4.15
C ALA A 82 -10.77 -2.75 -5.52
N GLY A 83 -10.72 -1.42 -5.67
CA GLY A 83 -10.30 -0.75 -6.90
C GLY A 83 -8.87 -1.09 -7.32
N VAL A 84 -7.94 -1.21 -6.36
CA VAL A 84 -6.56 -1.65 -6.63
C VAL A 84 -6.54 -3.11 -7.10
N TYR A 85 -7.22 -4.01 -6.38
CA TYR A 85 -7.25 -5.42 -6.74
C TYR A 85 -7.85 -5.68 -8.12
N LEU A 86 -8.89 -4.95 -8.49
CA LEU A 86 -9.49 -5.03 -9.82
C LEU A 86 -8.59 -4.47 -10.93
N ALA A 87 -7.75 -3.48 -10.60
CA ALA A 87 -6.83 -2.85 -11.57
C ALA A 87 -5.49 -3.60 -11.72
N ARG A 88 -5.08 -4.41 -10.72
CA ARG A 88 -3.75 -5.03 -10.60
C ARG A 88 -3.86 -6.47 -10.10
N SER A 89 -3.78 -7.43 -11.02
CA SER A 89 -3.81 -8.88 -10.72
C SER A 89 -2.57 -9.38 -9.97
N ASP A 90 -1.43 -8.71 -10.15
CA ASP A 90 -0.17 -9.00 -9.47
C ASP A 90 -0.14 -8.56 -7.99
N VAL A 91 -1.13 -7.80 -7.52
CA VAL A 91 -1.19 -7.33 -6.14
C VAL A 91 -1.96 -8.34 -5.28
N GLN A 92 -1.31 -8.83 -4.21
CA GLN A 92 -1.88 -9.73 -3.22
C GLN A 92 -2.08 -9.05 -1.85
N VAL A 93 -1.25 -8.06 -1.53
CA VAL A 93 -1.28 -7.36 -0.25
C VAL A 93 -1.29 -5.86 -0.48
N ILE A 94 -2.16 -5.17 0.24
CA ILE A 94 -2.24 -3.71 0.26
C ILE A 94 -2.05 -3.23 1.70
N ILE A 95 -1.14 -2.27 1.88
CA ILE A 95 -0.87 -1.60 3.15
C ILE A 95 -1.13 -0.11 2.95
N HIS A 96 -2.10 0.43 3.67
CA HIS A 96 -2.32 1.86 3.80
C HIS A 96 -1.95 2.31 5.22
N THR A 97 -1.11 3.35 5.33
CA THR A 97 -0.59 3.86 6.62
C THR A 97 -0.39 5.37 6.56
N HIS A 98 -0.27 5.98 7.78
CA HIS A 98 -0.02 7.41 7.95
C HIS A 98 1.38 7.67 8.53
N GLN A 99 2.40 7.07 7.94
CA GLN A 99 3.79 7.19 8.37
C GLN A 99 4.26 8.66 8.35
N PRO A 100 5.06 9.10 9.34
CA PRO A 100 5.39 10.52 9.52
C PRO A 100 6.05 11.19 8.31
N TYR A 101 7.08 10.55 7.70
CA TYR A 101 7.87 11.20 6.66
C TYR A 101 7.16 11.22 5.31
N VAL A 102 6.47 10.15 4.95
CA VAL A 102 5.67 10.14 3.74
C VAL A 102 4.45 11.07 3.88
N SER A 103 3.84 11.15 5.07
CA SER A 103 2.75 12.09 5.36
C SER A 103 3.21 13.55 5.28
N ALA A 104 4.44 13.87 5.71
CA ALA A 104 5.00 15.20 5.53
C ALA A 104 5.12 15.59 4.04
N LEU A 105 5.54 14.65 3.19
CA LEU A 105 5.55 14.86 1.74
C LEU A 105 4.14 15.02 1.14
N ALA A 106 3.16 14.29 1.69
CA ALA A 106 1.75 14.43 1.31
C ALA A 106 1.21 15.83 1.60
N LEU A 107 1.60 16.43 2.74
CA LEU A 107 1.20 17.79 3.12
C LEU A 107 1.79 18.89 2.23
N ILE A 108 3.05 18.73 1.81
CA ILE A 108 3.73 19.70 0.93
C ILE A 108 3.58 19.38 -0.56
N ASN A 109 2.71 18.41 -0.89
CA ASN A 109 2.41 17.98 -2.26
C ASN A 109 3.68 17.68 -3.09
N THR A 110 4.63 16.96 -2.50
CA THR A 110 5.94 16.69 -3.10
C THR A 110 6.12 15.20 -3.39
N PRO A 111 6.11 14.76 -4.66
CA PRO A 111 6.37 13.37 -5.05
C PRO A 111 7.85 13.02 -4.83
N ILE A 112 8.14 11.74 -4.58
CA ILE A 112 9.53 11.27 -4.46
C ILE A 112 10.03 10.85 -5.85
N PRO A 113 11.03 11.55 -6.42
CA PRO A 113 11.60 11.15 -7.70
C PRO A 113 12.41 9.87 -7.59
N ALA A 114 12.93 9.36 -8.69
CA ALA A 114 13.86 8.22 -8.69
C ALA A 114 15.21 8.63 -8.07
N LEU A 115 15.43 8.25 -6.82
CA LEU A 115 16.62 8.61 -6.03
C LEU A 115 17.59 7.45 -5.88
N PHE A 116 17.09 6.21 -5.78
CA PHE A 116 17.87 5.01 -5.53
C PHE A 116 17.44 3.89 -6.47
N ASP A 117 18.39 3.05 -6.89
CA ASP A 117 18.10 1.87 -7.73
C ASP A 117 17.12 0.92 -7.03
N GLU A 118 17.31 0.68 -5.72
CA GLU A 118 16.43 -0.13 -4.90
C GLU A 118 14.99 0.44 -4.87
N GLN A 119 14.85 1.76 -4.72
CA GLN A 119 13.54 2.42 -4.77
C GLN A 119 12.81 2.10 -6.08
N VAL A 120 13.49 2.28 -7.22
CA VAL A 120 12.87 2.01 -8.53
C VAL A 120 12.60 0.54 -8.73
N ARG A 121 13.51 -0.33 -8.29
CA ARG A 121 13.39 -1.79 -8.40
C ARG A 121 12.18 -2.35 -7.67
N PHE A 122 11.74 -1.70 -6.59
CA PHE A 122 10.67 -2.22 -5.73
C PHE A 122 9.43 -1.33 -5.69
N LEU A 123 9.59 0.01 -5.71
CA LEU A 123 8.45 0.93 -5.59
C LEU A 123 7.96 1.48 -6.94
N GLY A 124 8.82 1.53 -7.95
CA GLY A 124 8.49 2.05 -9.27
C GLY A 124 9.34 3.24 -9.72
N ARG A 125 9.00 3.86 -10.85
CA ARG A 125 9.77 4.97 -11.45
C ARG A 125 9.94 6.21 -10.55
N GLY A 126 9.20 6.28 -9.49
CA GLY A 126 9.09 7.30 -8.48
C GLY A 126 7.85 7.02 -7.65
N VAL A 127 7.64 7.78 -6.57
CA VAL A 127 6.42 7.71 -5.77
C VAL A 127 5.57 8.92 -6.11
N GLU A 128 4.49 8.69 -6.82
CA GLU A 128 3.58 9.73 -7.29
C GLU A 128 2.59 10.14 -6.21
N ILE A 129 2.08 11.37 -6.31
CA ILE A 129 0.99 11.85 -5.46
C ILE A 129 -0.33 11.63 -6.17
N ILE A 130 -1.26 10.97 -5.50
CA ILE A 130 -2.66 10.89 -5.89
C ILE A 130 -3.35 12.12 -5.30
N PRO A 131 -4.00 12.96 -6.13
CA PRO A 131 -4.63 14.20 -5.68
C PRO A 131 -5.70 13.96 -4.62
N TYR A 132 -5.83 14.91 -3.70
CA TYR A 132 -6.77 14.82 -2.60
C TYR A 132 -8.19 14.42 -3.04
N ALA A 133 -8.75 13.52 -2.28
CA ALA A 133 -10.17 13.21 -2.24
C ALA A 133 -10.51 12.77 -0.80
N PHE A 134 -11.75 12.92 -0.40
CA PHE A 134 -12.19 12.58 0.96
C PHE A 134 -12.01 11.07 1.23
N SER A 135 -11.47 10.72 2.39
CA SER A 135 -11.24 9.33 2.81
C SER A 135 -12.53 8.50 2.73
N GLY A 136 -12.45 7.31 2.12
CA GLY A 136 -13.60 6.43 1.89
C GLY A 136 -14.56 6.88 0.79
N SER A 137 -14.29 7.98 0.08
CA SER A 137 -15.13 8.44 -1.02
C SER A 137 -14.92 7.65 -2.30
N GLN A 138 -15.96 7.57 -3.13
CA GLN A 138 -15.87 6.98 -4.46
C GLN A 138 -14.84 7.68 -5.35
N GLU A 139 -14.66 9.00 -5.17
CA GLU A 139 -13.66 9.79 -5.89
C GLU A 139 -12.25 9.30 -5.58
N LEU A 140 -11.92 9.05 -4.29
CA LEU A 140 -10.63 8.48 -3.90
C LEU A 140 -10.41 7.11 -4.53
N HIS A 141 -11.43 6.25 -4.48
CA HIS A 141 -11.35 4.90 -5.06
C HIS A 141 -11.04 4.96 -6.57
N GLN A 142 -11.68 5.84 -7.32
CA GLN A 142 -11.45 6.01 -8.76
C GLN A 142 -10.06 6.58 -9.06
N LYS A 143 -9.63 7.61 -8.34
CA LYS A 143 -8.28 8.20 -8.51
C LYS A 143 -7.19 7.16 -8.27
N VAL A 144 -7.32 6.38 -7.21
CA VAL A 144 -6.37 5.30 -6.88
C VAL A 144 -6.39 4.22 -7.96
N ALA A 145 -7.56 3.71 -8.35
CA ALA A 145 -7.69 2.66 -9.36
C ALA A 145 -7.10 3.06 -10.72
N VAL A 146 -7.13 4.34 -11.07
CA VAL A 146 -6.47 4.87 -12.28
C VAL A 146 -4.95 4.93 -12.09
N ALA A 147 -4.49 5.51 -10.97
CA ALA A 147 -3.07 5.73 -10.72
C ALA A 147 -2.27 4.42 -10.69
N VAL A 148 -2.80 3.37 -10.05
CA VAL A 148 -2.07 2.11 -9.85
C VAL A 148 -1.80 1.34 -11.15
N ARG A 149 -2.45 1.68 -12.26
CA ARG A 149 -2.24 1.04 -13.57
C ARG A 149 -0.85 1.33 -14.17
N ASN A 150 -0.13 2.34 -13.68
CA ASN A 150 1.22 2.66 -14.13
C ASN A 150 2.27 1.62 -13.70
N GLY A 151 1.91 0.68 -12.82
CA GLY A 151 2.76 -0.43 -12.37
C GLY A 151 3.70 -0.08 -11.23
N ASN A 152 3.61 1.12 -10.65
CA ASN A 152 4.30 1.43 -9.38
C ASN A 152 3.65 0.65 -8.22
N ASN A 153 4.41 0.44 -7.15
CA ASN A 153 3.96 -0.27 -5.94
C ASN A 153 3.84 0.65 -4.72
N ALA A 154 4.08 1.95 -4.87
CA ALA A 154 3.92 2.91 -3.78
C ALA A 154 3.40 4.25 -4.31
N TYR A 155 2.50 4.85 -3.52
CA TYR A 155 1.86 6.13 -3.81
C TYR A 155 1.71 6.95 -2.54
N ILE A 156 1.71 8.26 -2.69
CA ILE A 156 1.36 9.22 -1.65
C ILE A 156 -0.07 9.67 -1.91
N LEU A 157 -0.92 9.61 -0.91
CA LEU A 157 -2.26 10.20 -0.94
C LEU A 157 -2.17 11.61 -0.38
N GLN A 158 -2.45 12.63 -1.19
CA GLN A 158 -2.32 14.04 -0.80
C GLN A 158 -3.14 14.34 0.46
N ASN A 159 -2.53 14.99 1.45
CA ASN A 159 -3.12 15.33 2.77
C ASN A 159 -3.70 14.13 3.53
N HIS A 160 -3.16 12.91 3.29
CA HIS A 160 -3.70 11.70 3.89
C HIS A 160 -2.58 10.78 4.39
N GLY A 161 -1.90 10.05 3.50
CA GLY A 161 -0.89 9.07 3.89
C GLY A 161 -0.26 8.36 2.72
N ALA A 162 0.09 7.08 2.91
CA ALA A 162 0.72 6.22 1.92
C ALA A 162 -0.17 5.04 1.52
N LEU A 163 -0.05 4.62 0.28
CA LEU A 163 -0.59 3.37 -0.24
C LEU A 163 0.54 2.54 -0.81
N VAL A 164 0.70 1.31 -0.32
CA VAL A 164 1.78 0.41 -0.71
C VAL A 164 1.20 -0.94 -1.14
N LEU A 165 1.74 -1.48 -2.22
CA LEU A 165 1.29 -2.70 -2.87
C LEU A 165 2.40 -3.75 -2.85
N GLY A 166 2.05 -5.01 -2.66
CA GLY A 166 2.96 -6.15 -2.72
C GLY A 166 2.33 -7.36 -3.38
N MET A 167 3.16 -8.18 -4.04
CA MET A 167 2.76 -9.46 -4.61
C MET A 167 2.68 -10.57 -3.54
N ASP A 168 3.20 -10.30 -2.35
CA ASP A 168 3.13 -11.13 -1.15
C ASP A 168 3.34 -10.27 0.10
N MET A 169 3.23 -10.87 1.29
CA MET A 169 3.38 -10.21 2.57
C MET A 169 4.77 -9.62 2.76
N GLU A 170 5.83 -10.37 2.43
CA GLU A 170 7.22 -9.93 2.61
C GLU A 170 7.51 -8.71 1.74
N ARG A 171 7.08 -8.76 0.48
CA ARG A 171 7.25 -7.67 -0.48
C ARG A 171 6.47 -6.41 -0.07
N ALA A 172 5.24 -6.55 0.43
CA ALA A 172 4.45 -5.42 0.88
C ALA A 172 5.08 -4.72 2.09
N ILE A 173 5.55 -5.49 3.08
CA ILE A 173 6.26 -4.95 4.26
C ILE A 173 7.58 -4.31 3.85
N HIS A 174 8.36 -4.96 2.97
CA HIS A 174 9.61 -4.39 2.45
C HIS A 174 9.35 -3.05 1.73
N ASN A 175 8.38 -3.01 0.83
CA ASN A 175 8.02 -1.81 0.08
C ASN A 175 7.62 -0.65 1.01
N MET A 176 6.88 -0.96 2.07
CA MET A 176 6.44 0.03 3.04
C MET A 176 7.61 0.62 3.84
N VAL A 177 8.54 -0.22 4.33
CA VAL A 177 9.76 0.22 5.01
C VAL A 177 10.65 1.06 4.09
N LEU A 178 10.81 0.60 2.85
CA LEU A 178 11.59 1.30 1.83
C LEU A 178 10.99 2.67 1.47
N LEU A 179 9.66 2.75 1.36
CA LEU A 179 8.98 4.02 1.11
C LEU A 179 9.29 5.04 2.18
N GLU A 180 9.14 4.67 3.45
CA GLU A 180 9.39 5.60 4.57
C GLU A 180 10.87 6.00 4.67
N LYS A 181 11.81 5.07 4.42
CA LYS A 181 13.25 5.37 4.29
C LYS A 181 13.51 6.39 3.18
N CYS A 182 12.92 6.21 2.00
CA CYS A 182 13.06 7.14 0.88
C CYS A 182 12.47 8.52 1.22
N ALA A 183 11.30 8.56 1.86
CA ALA A 183 10.65 9.80 2.28
C ALA A 183 11.51 10.56 3.30
N PHE A 184 12.01 9.89 4.33
CA PHE A 184 12.92 10.46 5.33
C PHE A 184 14.17 11.07 4.68
N THR A 185 14.88 10.26 3.87
CA THR A 185 16.13 10.71 3.23
C THR A 185 15.88 11.87 2.28
N TYR A 186 14.77 11.83 1.54
CA TYR A 186 14.40 12.90 0.61
C TYR A 186 14.06 14.20 1.34
N LEU A 187 13.30 14.15 2.43
CA LEU A 187 13.02 15.32 3.27
C LEU A 187 14.30 15.96 3.81
N LEU A 188 15.25 15.17 4.33
CA LEU A 188 16.53 15.69 4.78
C LEU A 188 17.32 16.35 3.65
N ALA A 189 17.30 15.76 2.45
CA ALA A 189 17.94 16.36 1.28
C ALA A 189 17.29 17.68 0.87
N LEU A 190 15.95 17.79 0.92
CA LEU A 190 15.22 19.03 0.65
C LEU A 190 15.55 20.13 1.68
N LEU A 191 15.66 19.77 2.97
CA LEU A 191 16.02 20.71 4.04
C LEU A 191 17.43 21.30 3.86
N SER A 192 18.35 20.62 3.16
CA SER A 192 19.68 21.13 2.88
C SER A 192 19.69 22.34 1.93
N GLY A 193 18.62 22.62 1.22
CA GLY A 193 18.53 23.64 0.18
C GLY A 193 19.36 23.35 -1.08
N LYS A 194 20.07 22.22 -1.12
CA LYS A 194 20.88 21.82 -2.28
C LYS A 194 20.03 21.11 -3.34
N LYS A 195 20.50 21.15 -4.58
CA LYS A 195 19.85 20.38 -5.67
C LYS A 195 19.94 18.88 -5.40
N VAL A 196 18.81 18.22 -5.34
CA VAL A 196 18.74 16.77 -5.16
C VAL A 196 19.16 16.07 -6.45
N SER A 197 20.12 15.16 -6.34
CA SER A 197 20.53 14.28 -7.44
C SER A 197 19.46 13.20 -7.67
N LYS A 198 19.31 12.81 -8.94
CA LYS A 198 18.40 11.72 -9.35
C LYS A 198 19.20 10.70 -10.14
N ILE A 199 18.80 9.43 -10.10
CA ILE A 199 19.43 8.42 -10.94
C ILE A 199 19.21 8.73 -12.43
N PRO A 200 20.16 8.37 -13.32
CA PRO A 200 20.02 8.59 -14.77
C PRO A 200 18.75 7.89 -15.32
N PRO A 201 18.07 8.50 -16.33
CA PRO A 201 16.86 7.90 -16.91
C PRO A 201 17.04 6.46 -17.41
N ALA A 202 18.18 6.15 -18.03
CA ALA A 202 18.45 4.78 -18.51
C ALA A 202 18.53 3.75 -17.37
N ALA A 203 19.19 4.10 -16.25
CA ALA A 203 19.25 3.26 -15.07
C ALA A 203 17.87 3.08 -14.42
N ARG A 204 17.08 4.18 -14.34
CA ARG A 204 15.69 4.13 -13.87
C ARG A 204 14.84 3.16 -14.69
N GLU A 205 14.88 3.26 -16.01
CA GLU A 205 14.07 2.37 -16.87
C GLU A 205 14.55 0.92 -16.79
N ALA A 206 15.86 0.66 -16.68
CA ALA A 206 16.39 -0.68 -16.50
C ALA A 206 15.93 -1.32 -15.18
N ALA A 207 15.97 -0.57 -14.07
CA ALA A 207 15.49 -1.03 -12.77
C ALA A 207 13.98 -1.27 -12.79
N PHE A 208 13.20 -0.37 -13.39
CA PHE A 208 11.74 -0.51 -13.52
C PHE A 208 11.36 -1.71 -14.41
N ALA A 209 12.08 -1.97 -15.49
CA ALA A 209 11.83 -3.13 -16.34
C ALA A 209 11.95 -4.45 -15.57
N ARG A 210 12.89 -4.54 -14.60
CA ARG A 210 13.00 -5.71 -13.71
C ARG A 210 11.79 -5.83 -12.78
N LEU A 211 11.30 -4.74 -12.21
CA LEU A 211 10.06 -4.75 -11.41
C LEU A 211 8.89 -5.28 -12.25
N ARG A 212 8.73 -4.77 -13.47
CA ARG A 212 7.65 -5.21 -14.38
C ARG A 212 7.79 -6.67 -14.80
N ALA A 213 9.01 -7.18 -14.90
CA ALA A 213 9.24 -8.59 -15.19
C ALA A 213 8.76 -9.49 -14.03
N ASP A 214 9.08 -9.13 -12.76
CA ASP A 214 8.60 -9.86 -11.60
C ASP A 214 7.06 -9.87 -11.51
N GLN A 215 6.42 -8.71 -11.72
CA GLN A 215 4.96 -8.59 -11.71
C GLN A 215 4.31 -9.51 -12.75
N LYS A 216 4.83 -9.51 -13.99
CA LYS A 216 4.35 -10.39 -15.06
C LYS A 216 4.61 -11.88 -14.79
N GLN A 217 5.71 -12.21 -14.15
CA GLN A 217 6.01 -13.58 -13.77
C GLN A 217 5.00 -14.08 -12.73
N PHE A 218 4.70 -13.24 -11.75
CA PHE A 218 3.73 -13.56 -10.71
C PHE A 218 2.31 -13.76 -11.27
N GLU A 219 1.87 -12.95 -12.25
CA GLU A 219 0.56 -13.10 -12.91
C GLU A 219 0.41 -14.42 -13.68
N ARG A 220 1.51 -15.11 -14.00
CA ARG A 220 1.51 -16.36 -14.76
C ARG A 220 1.67 -17.62 -13.90
N SER A 221 2.03 -17.45 -12.64
CA SER A 221 2.18 -18.54 -11.64
C SER A 221 0.84 -18.87 -10.98
#